data_076a8ece665a032ed1cf91105cd252f5
#
_entry.id   076a8ece665a032ed1cf91105cd252f5
#
_cell.length_a   1.000
_cell.length_b   1.000
_cell.length_c   1.000
_cell.angle_alpha   90.00
_cell.angle_beta   90.00
_cell.angle_gamma   90.00
#
_symmetry.space_group_name_H-M   'P 1'
#
loop_
_entity.id
_entity.type
_entity.pdbx_description
1 polymer ?
#
loop_
_entity_poly.entity_id
_entity_poly.type
_entity_poly.pdbx_seq_one_letter_code
_entity_poly.pdbx_strand_id
1 'polypeptide(L)'
;MAGNTFGKIFKLTTFGESHGVAIGGIIDGCPAGLKLDVNAIQNELNRRKPGQSAIVTQRKEPDTVEFLSGIFEGQTTGTPIGFIINNTNQKSKDYSHIKDVYRPSHADYTYQQKYGIRDYRGGGRSSARETASRVVAGAIAKQVLQNIKINAYTSSVGDIFLEKPYQDLDFSKTESNAVRCPDHETAERMIERIKTIKKSGDTIGGTITCVLQNVPVGLGEPVFDKLHADLGKAMLSINAVKGFEYGSGFCGAAMKGSEHNDLFNEDGTTKTNLSGGIQGGISNGMDIYFRVAFKPVATIIQKQNTLNSSGDIVEMQGKGRHDPCVVPRAIPIVEAMAALVLVDFYLLNKLYK
;
A
#
# COMPACT_ATOMS: atom_id res chain seq x y z
N MET A 1 -21.64 -0.11 8.35
CA MET A 1 -21.15 -1.11 7.38
C MET A 1 -19.80 -1.65 7.87
N ALA A 2 -19.52 -2.94 7.67
CA ALA A 2 -18.23 -3.51 8.03
C ALA A 2 -17.13 -2.96 7.08
N GLY A 3 -15.94 -2.64 7.61
CA GLY A 3 -14.83 -2.01 6.88
C GLY A 3 -14.02 -2.98 6.01
N ASN A 4 -14.66 -3.95 5.33
CA ASN A 4 -13.99 -4.95 4.50
C ASN A 4 -14.17 -4.72 2.99
N THR A 5 -14.89 -3.66 2.61
CA THR A 5 -15.15 -3.27 1.22
C THR A 5 -14.60 -1.88 0.96
N PHE A 6 -13.90 -1.70 -0.16
CA PHE A 6 -13.35 -0.44 -0.65
C PHE A 6 -13.86 -0.19 -2.08
N GLY A 7 -14.06 1.10 -2.46
CA GLY A 7 -14.57 1.52 -3.77
C GLY A 7 -16.08 1.77 -3.78
N LYS A 8 -16.56 2.51 -4.79
CA LYS A 8 -17.97 2.88 -5.01
C LYS A 8 -18.57 2.14 -6.21
N ILE A 9 -17.88 2.18 -7.36
CA ILE A 9 -18.23 1.47 -8.58
C ILE A 9 -17.34 0.23 -8.72
N PHE A 10 -16.02 0.41 -8.74
CA PHE A 10 -15.07 -0.70 -8.73
C PHE A 10 -14.80 -1.11 -7.28
N LYS A 11 -15.53 -2.08 -6.78
CA LYS A 11 -15.52 -2.49 -5.37
C LYS A 11 -14.63 -3.70 -5.16
N LEU A 12 -13.81 -3.64 -4.11
CA LEU A 12 -13.07 -4.78 -3.60
C LEU A 12 -13.57 -5.13 -2.20
N THR A 13 -14.10 -6.32 -2.01
CA THR A 13 -14.36 -6.91 -0.67
C THR A 13 -13.31 -7.97 -0.39
N THR A 14 -12.55 -7.85 0.72
CA THR A 14 -11.52 -8.82 1.10
C THR A 14 -11.94 -9.70 2.27
N PHE A 15 -11.46 -10.94 2.30
CA PHE A 15 -11.70 -11.94 3.34
C PHE A 15 -10.46 -12.78 3.64
N GLY A 16 -10.54 -13.59 4.69
CA GLY A 16 -9.48 -14.51 5.12
C GLY A 16 -8.45 -13.89 6.07
N GLU A 17 -7.78 -14.72 6.84
CA GLU A 17 -6.79 -14.38 7.86
C GLU A 17 -5.38 -14.85 7.47
N SER A 18 -4.36 -14.22 8.06
CA SER A 18 -2.95 -14.48 7.73
C SER A 18 -2.49 -15.91 8.01
N HIS A 19 -3.17 -16.62 8.91
CA HIS A 19 -2.91 -18.01 9.29
C HIS A 19 -4.15 -18.92 9.10
N GLY A 20 -5.17 -18.44 8.39
CA GLY A 20 -6.26 -19.26 7.87
C GLY A 20 -5.82 -20.07 6.63
N VAL A 21 -6.76 -20.77 6.01
CA VAL A 21 -6.53 -21.60 4.82
C VAL A 21 -6.07 -20.73 3.62
N ALA A 22 -6.77 -19.63 3.42
CA ALA A 22 -6.52 -18.70 2.31
C ALA A 22 -6.90 -17.27 2.71
N ILE A 23 -6.45 -16.31 1.91
CA ILE A 23 -7.01 -14.98 1.80
C ILE A 23 -7.61 -14.83 0.40
N GLY A 24 -8.52 -13.90 0.21
CA GLY A 24 -9.12 -13.67 -1.10
C GLY A 24 -9.88 -12.37 -1.17
N GLY A 25 -10.56 -12.19 -2.29
CA GLY A 25 -11.41 -11.04 -2.51
C GLY A 25 -12.44 -11.29 -3.59
N ILE A 26 -13.44 -10.40 -3.59
CA ILE A 26 -14.44 -10.27 -4.63
C ILE A 26 -14.33 -8.87 -5.19
N ILE A 27 -14.11 -8.75 -6.50
CA ILE A 27 -14.12 -7.49 -7.22
C ILE A 27 -15.45 -7.40 -7.95
N ASP A 28 -16.21 -6.35 -7.70
CA ASP A 28 -17.48 -6.07 -8.36
C ASP A 28 -17.38 -4.72 -9.11
N GLY A 29 -18.11 -4.57 -10.22
CA GLY A 29 -18.10 -3.38 -11.05
C GLY A 29 -16.89 -3.24 -12.00
N CYS A 30 -16.15 -4.33 -12.24
CA CYS A 30 -15.17 -4.37 -13.32
C CYS A 30 -15.87 -4.37 -14.67
N PRO A 31 -15.48 -3.50 -15.63
CA PRO A 31 -16.10 -3.51 -16.97
C PRO A 31 -15.99 -4.86 -17.66
N ALA A 32 -17.00 -5.25 -18.42
CA ALA A 32 -16.98 -6.46 -19.26
C ALA A 32 -16.04 -6.28 -20.47
N GLY A 33 -15.51 -7.39 -20.98
CA GLY A 33 -14.72 -7.44 -22.21
C GLY A 33 -13.26 -6.97 -22.05
N LEU A 34 -12.79 -6.70 -20.83
CA LEU A 34 -11.37 -6.44 -20.57
C LEU A 34 -10.58 -7.74 -20.80
N LYS A 35 -9.68 -7.74 -21.78
CA LYS A 35 -8.70 -8.83 -21.94
C LYS A 35 -7.72 -8.79 -20.77
N LEU A 36 -7.80 -9.79 -19.89
CA LEU A 36 -7.08 -9.82 -18.64
C LEU A 36 -5.71 -10.48 -18.80
N ASP A 37 -4.65 -9.74 -18.53
CA ASP A 37 -3.30 -10.29 -18.41
C ASP A 37 -3.06 -10.82 -16.99
N VAL A 38 -3.28 -12.13 -16.81
CA VAL A 38 -3.07 -12.82 -15.52
C VAL A 38 -1.59 -12.84 -15.12
N ASN A 39 -0.67 -12.87 -16.09
CA ASN A 39 0.77 -12.84 -15.80
C ASN A 39 1.18 -11.48 -15.23
N ALA A 40 0.64 -10.39 -15.74
CA ALA A 40 0.86 -9.06 -15.18
C ALA A 40 0.36 -8.98 -13.72
N ILE A 41 -0.81 -9.55 -13.41
CA ILE A 41 -1.35 -9.63 -12.05
C ILE A 41 -0.41 -10.42 -11.14
N GLN A 42 0.06 -11.59 -11.59
CA GLN A 42 0.99 -12.42 -10.83
C GLN A 42 2.33 -11.71 -10.61
N ASN A 43 2.82 -10.92 -11.57
CA ASN A 43 4.02 -10.12 -11.42
C ASN A 43 3.88 -9.06 -10.34
N GLU A 44 2.74 -8.38 -10.25
CA GLU A 44 2.47 -7.44 -9.15
C GLU A 44 2.47 -8.15 -7.78
N LEU A 45 1.87 -9.33 -7.68
CA LEU A 45 1.95 -10.17 -6.48
C LEU A 45 3.39 -10.59 -6.16
N ASN A 46 4.18 -10.93 -7.17
CA ASN A 46 5.59 -11.28 -7.02
C ASN A 46 6.41 -10.10 -6.48
N ARG A 47 6.11 -8.86 -6.88
CA ARG A 47 6.72 -7.64 -6.30
C ARG A 47 6.36 -7.45 -4.82
N ARG A 48 5.16 -7.89 -4.39
CA ARG A 48 4.67 -7.75 -3.01
C ARG A 48 5.12 -8.88 -2.09
N LYS A 49 5.27 -10.12 -2.57
CA LYS A 49 5.50 -11.31 -1.75
C LYS A 49 6.70 -11.18 -0.79
N PRO A 50 6.71 -11.92 0.34
CA PRO A 50 7.85 -11.96 1.25
C PRO A 50 9.05 -12.73 0.67
N GLY A 51 10.23 -12.56 1.27
CA GLY A 51 11.41 -13.39 0.96
C GLY A 51 12.18 -12.99 -0.30
N GLN A 52 12.06 -11.76 -0.77
CA GLN A 52 12.66 -11.29 -2.03
C GLN A 52 14.13 -10.89 -1.91
N SER A 53 14.61 -10.54 -0.72
CA SER A 53 15.97 -10.03 -0.51
C SER A 53 16.44 -10.22 0.93
N ALA A 54 17.72 -9.93 1.18
CA ALA A 54 18.33 -10.00 2.51
C ALA A 54 17.78 -8.96 3.51
N ILE A 55 17.15 -7.89 3.02
CA ILE A 55 16.60 -6.80 3.84
C ILE A 55 15.10 -6.94 4.15
N VAL A 56 14.49 -8.05 3.77
CA VAL A 56 13.07 -8.37 4.07
C VAL A 56 12.97 -9.66 4.88
N THR A 57 11.76 -10.03 5.29
CA THR A 57 11.49 -11.28 6.01
C THR A 57 11.89 -12.52 5.21
N GLN A 58 12.34 -13.56 5.92
CA GLN A 58 12.68 -14.86 5.32
C GLN A 58 11.47 -15.78 5.08
N ARG A 59 10.23 -15.34 5.39
CA ARG A 59 9.02 -16.08 5.04
C ARG A 59 8.96 -16.24 3.53
N LYS A 60 8.55 -17.39 3.03
CA LYS A 60 8.37 -17.66 1.61
C LYS A 60 6.92 -18.06 1.34
N GLU A 61 6.22 -17.27 0.55
CA GLU A 61 4.88 -17.58 0.05
C GLU A 61 4.90 -17.42 -1.46
N PRO A 62 4.32 -18.34 -2.22
CA PRO A 62 4.25 -18.22 -3.68
C PRO A 62 3.32 -17.07 -4.10
N ASP A 63 2.31 -16.76 -3.29
CA ASP A 63 1.25 -15.77 -3.56
C ASP A 63 0.59 -15.98 -4.92
N THR A 64 0.38 -17.25 -5.32
CA THR A 64 -0.30 -17.57 -6.57
C THR A 64 -1.79 -17.25 -6.44
N VAL A 65 -2.30 -16.44 -7.37
CA VAL A 65 -3.73 -16.12 -7.44
C VAL A 65 -4.47 -17.20 -8.23
N GLU A 66 -5.63 -17.59 -7.72
CA GLU A 66 -6.59 -18.48 -8.39
C GLU A 66 -7.91 -17.72 -8.56
N PHE A 67 -8.36 -17.58 -9.82
CA PHE A 67 -9.63 -16.94 -10.14
C PHE A 67 -10.75 -17.97 -10.16
N LEU A 68 -11.87 -17.67 -9.51
CA LEU A 68 -12.99 -18.57 -9.32
C LEU A 68 -14.22 -18.21 -10.16
N SER A 69 -14.33 -16.94 -10.56
CA SER A 69 -15.48 -16.42 -11.32
C SER A 69 -15.15 -15.11 -12.04
N GLY A 70 -16.05 -14.64 -12.89
CA GLY A 70 -15.99 -13.32 -13.52
C GLY A 70 -15.05 -13.22 -14.71
N ILE A 71 -14.48 -14.34 -15.17
CA ILE A 71 -13.56 -14.42 -16.31
C ILE A 71 -14.00 -15.58 -17.23
N PHE A 72 -14.11 -15.29 -18.51
CA PHE A 72 -14.41 -16.28 -19.55
C PHE A 72 -13.49 -16.05 -20.77
N GLU A 73 -12.81 -17.08 -21.24
CA GLU A 73 -11.85 -17.03 -22.37
C GLU A 73 -10.83 -15.87 -22.24
N GLY A 74 -10.34 -15.64 -21.02
CA GLY A 74 -9.35 -14.59 -20.71
C GLY A 74 -9.90 -13.15 -20.70
N GLN A 75 -11.23 -12.96 -20.72
CA GLN A 75 -11.89 -11.67 -20.66
C GLN A 75 -12.81 -11.59 -19.44
N THR A 76 -12.93 -10.39 -18.89
CA THR A 76 -13.88 -10.11 -17.81
C THR A 76 -15.32 -10.18 -18.34
N THR A 77 -16.24 -10.74 -17.55
CA THR A 77 -17.65 -10.89 -17.92
C THR A 77 -18.54 -9.76 -17.47
N GLY A 78 -18.03 -8.82 -16.67
CA GLY A 78 -18.83 -7.77 -16.00
C GLY A 78 -19.55 -8.25 -14.74
N THR A 79 -19.46 -9.55 -14.42
CA THR A 79 -19.97 -10.13 -13.17
C THR A 79 -18.86 -10.17 -12.11
N PRO A 80 -19.16 -10.46 -10.82
CA PRO A 80 -18.15 -10.43 -9.76
C PRO A 80 -16.97 -11.37 -10.03
N ILE A 81 -15.76 -10.84 -9.96
CA ILE A 81 -14.51 -11.59 -10.07
C ILE A 81 -14.13 -12.08 -8.67
N GLY A 82 -14.34 -13.35 -8.38
CA GLY A 82 -13.91 -14.02 -7.17
C GLY A 82 -12.50 -14.59 -7.32
N PHE A 83 -11.64 -14.42 -6.31
CA PHE A 83 -10.30 -15.01 -6.33
C PHE A 83 -9.83 -15.38 -4.92
N ILE A 84 -8.89 -16.33 -4.86
CA ILE A 84 -8.21 -16.76 -3.63
C ILE A 84 -6.69 -16.81 -3.81
N ILE A 85 -5.97 -16.71 -2.68
CA ILE A 85 -4.53 -16.91 -2.54
C ILE A 85 -4.33 -17.82 -1.34
N ASN A 86 -3.86 -19.04 -1.56
CA ASN A 86 -3.65 -20.02 -0.51
C ASN A 86 -2.49 -19.63 0.43
N ASN A 87 -2.64 -19.89 1.73
CA ASN A 87 -1.57 -19.77 2.71
C ASN A 87 -0.82 -21.09 2.81
N THR A 88 0.43 -21.13 2.34
CA THR A 88 1.20 -22.39 2.25
C THR A 88 2.34 -22.50 3.26
N ASN A 89 2.84 -21.39 3.80
CA ASN A 89 4.01 -21.34 4.70
C ASN A 89 3.69 -20.70 6.06
N GLN A 90 2.47 -20.86 6.54
CA GLN A 90 2.07 -20.40 7.86
C GLN A 90 2.64 -21.36 8.95
N LYS A 91 3.11 -20.78 10.07
CA LYS A 91 3.60 -21.52 11.24
C LYS A 91 2.88 -21.04 12.49
N SER A 92 1.68 -21.56 12.71
CA SER A 92 0.82 -21.16 13.85
C SER A 92 1.49 -21.43 15.20
N LYS A 93 2.38 -22.43 15.30
CA LYS A 93 3.17 -22.73 16.50
C LYS A 93 4.10 -21.60 16.93
N ASP A 94 4.55 -20.76 16.01
CA ASP A 94 5.44 -19.63 16.32
C ASP A 94 4.76 -18.55 17.18
N TYR A 95 3.44 -18.62 17.39
CA TYR A 95 2.63 -17.62 18.09
C TYR A 95 2.06 -18.09 19.44
N SER A 96 2.29 -19.35 19.85
CA SER A 96 1.74 -19.88 21.11
C SER A 96 2.18 -19.10 22.36
N HIS A 97 3.41 -18.56 22.34
CA HIS A 97 3.99 -17.78 23.45
C HIS A 97 3.36 -16.38 23.65
N ILE A 98 2.58 -15.90 22.68
CA ILE A 98 1.89 -14.61 22.75
C ILE A 98 0.37 -14.74 22.85
N LYS A 99 -0.13 -15.95 23.16
CA LYS A 99 -1.57 -16.20 23.29
C LYS A 99 -2.23 -15.24 24.29
N ASP A 100 -1.59 -15.09 25.44
CA ASP A 100 -2.11 -14.30 26.56
C ASP A 100 -1.38 -12.98 26.76
N VAL A 101 -0.62 -12.51 25.74
CA VAL A 101 0.20 -11.30 25.80
C VAL A 101 -0.15 -10.38 24.62
N TYR A 102 -0.18 -9.08 24.83
CA TYR A 102 -0.43 -8.09 23.79
C TYR A 102 0.87 -7.46 23.31
N ARG A 103 1.20 -7.63 22.03
CA ARG A 103 2.40 -7.02 21.46
C ARG A 103 2.28 -5.49 21.45
N PRO A 104 3.30 -4.75 21.95
CA PRO A 104 3.30 -3.28 21.89
C PRO A 104 3.07 -2.77 20.46
N SER A 105 2.23 -1.76 20.31
CA SER A 105 1.87 -1.13 19.01
C SER A 105 1.31 -2.07 17.94
N HIS A 106 0.92 -3.31 18.31
CA HIS A 106 0.20 -4.25 17.45
C HIS A 106 -1.31 -4.20 17.72
N ALA A 107 -2.13 -4.75 16.84
CA ALA A 107 -3.58 -4.76 16.96
C ALA A 107 -4.15 -5.77 17.99
N ASP A 108 -3.32 -6.50 18.70
CA ASP A 108 -3.73 -7.58 19.61
C ASP A 108 -4.74 -7.10 20.66
N TYR A 109 -4.41 -6.05 21.38
CA TYR A 109 -5.26 -5.47 22.43
C TYR A 109 -6.58 -4.92 21.87
N THR A 110 -6.50 -4.13 20.80
CA THR A 110 -7.69 -3.49 20.21
C THR A 110 -8.66 -4.49 19.60
N TYR A 111 -8.16 -5.59 19.02
CA TYR A 111 -9.01 -6.68 18.52
C TYR A 111 -9.69 -7.43 19.66
N GLN A 112 -8.94 -7.76 20.73
CA GLN A 112 -9.50 -8.42 21.91
C GLN A 112 -10.60 -7.56 22.54
N GLN A 113 -10.36 -6.26 22.72
CA GLN A 113 -11.34 -5.36 23.33
C GLN A 113 -12.58 -5.14 22.46
N LYS A 114 -12.39 -5.04 21.14
CA LYS A 114 -13.50 -4.76 20.22
C LYS A 114 -14.41 -5.95 19.97
N TYR A 115 -13.82 -7.13 19.80
CA TYR A 115 -14.55 -8.33 19.35
C TYR A 115 -14.74 -9.40 20.47
N GLY A 116 -14.10 -9.23 21.63
CA GLY A 116 -14.15 -10.20 22.74
C GLY A 116 -13.35 -11.48 22.47
N ILE A 117 -12.92 -11.68 21.23
CA ILE A 117 -12.13 -12.84 20.79
C ILE A 117 -11.04 -12.41 19.81
N ARG A 118 -9.89 -13.07 19.89
CA ARG A 118 -8.75 -12.86 19.01
C ARG A 118 -8.16 -14.19 18.57
N ASP A 119 -7.94 -14.39 17.28
CA ASP A 119 -7.05 -15.44 16.79
C ASP A 119 -5.60 -14.99 17.00
N TYR A 120 -4.93 -15.59 18.01
CA TYR A 120 -3.54 -15.26 18.38
C TYR A 120 -2.51 -15.82 17.38
N ARG A 121 -2.90 -16.71 16.45
CA ARG A 121 -2.01 -17.36 15.49
C ARG A 121 -1.54 -16.41 14.39
N GLY A 122 -1.07 -15.24 14.74
CA GLY A 122 -0.57 -14.20 13.85
C GLY A 122 -1.31 -12.88 14.01
N GLY A 123 -1.45 -12.11 12.92
CA GLY A 123 -2.15 -10.83 12.94
C GLY A 123 -3.60 -10.89 12.43
N GLY A 124 -4.08 -12.06 12.02
CA GLY A 124 -5.43 -12.20 11.44
C GLY A 124 -5.66 -11.23 10.29
N ARG A 125 -6.78 -10.51 10.33
CA ARG A 125 -7.13 -9.44 9.37
C ARG A 125 -6.26 -8.18 9.48
N SER A 126 -5.60 -7.94 10.64
CA SER A 126 -4.67 -6.82 10.80
C SER A 126 -3.28 -7.07 10.22
N SER A 127 -3.02 -8.28 9.73
CA SER A 127 -1.75 -8.64 9.10
C SER A 127 -1.61 -8.01 7.72
N ALA A 128 -0.38 -7.57 7.38
CA ALA A 128 -0.04 -7.14 6.02
C ALA A 128 -0.23 -8.25 4.95
N ARG A 129 -0.50 -9.49 5.33
CA ARG A 129 -0.87 -10.59 4.42
C ARG A 129 -2.12 -10.26 3.59
N GLU A 130 -3.09 -9.62 4.21
CA GLU A 130 -4.36 -9.19 3.59
C GLU A 130 -4.13 -8.32 2.35
N THR A 131 -3.06 -7.51 2.33
CA THR A 131 -2.75 -6.60 1.22
C THR A 131 -2.46 -7.31 -0.11
N ALA A 132 -2.21 -8.62 -0.14
CA ALA A 132 -2.09 -9.37 -1.39
C ALA A 132 -3.40 -9.33 -2.19
N SER A 133 -4.55 -9.38 -1.52
CA SER A 133 -5.86 -9.24 -2.19
C SER A 133 -6.05 -7.84 -2.79
N ARG A 134 -5.52 -6.79 -2.15
CA ARG A 134 -5.53 -5.43 -2.69
C ARG A 134 -4.67 -5.31 -3.94
N VAL A 135 -3.50 -5.99 -3.96
CA VAL A 135 -2.59 -5.99 -5.12
C VAL A 135 -3.23 -6.69 -6.32
N VAL A 136 -3.96 -7.79 -6.13
CA VAL A 136 -4.74 -8.42 -7.23
C VAL A 136 -5.72 -7.43 -7.83
N ALA A 137 -6.55 -6.80 -7.01
CA ALA A 137 -7.55 -5.85 -7.49
C ALA A 137 -6.92 -4.59 -8.12
N GLY A 138 -5.82 -4.08 -7.52
CA GLY A 138 -5.06 -2.96 -8.07
C GLY A 138 -4.41 -3.29 -9.42
N ALA A 139 -3.92 -4.52 -9.62
CA ALA A 139 -3.37 -4.96 -10.89
C ALA A 139 -4.44 -5.05 -11.99
N ILE A 140 -5.66 -5.47 -11.66
CA ILE A 140 -6.81 -5.43 -12.59
C ILE A 140 -7.21 -3.97 -12.85
N ALA A 141 -7.25 -3.11 -11.83
CA ALA A 141 -7.55 -1.69 -11.98
C ALA A 141 -6.54 -0.98 -12.90
N LYS A 142 -5.24 -1.28 -12.79
CA LYS A 142 -4.20 -0.77 -13.71
C LYS A 142 -4.50 -1.15 -15.17
N GLN A 143 -5.01 -2.35 -15.44
CA GLN A 143 -5.38 -2.79 -16.80
C GLN A 143 -6.62 -2.05 -17.33
N VAL A 144 -7.57 -1.67 -16.47
CA VAL A 144 -8.71 -0.80 -16.85
C VAL A 144 -8.25 0.62 -17.18
N LEU A 145 -7.28 1.14 -16.43
CA LEU A 145 -6.76 2.51 -16.53
C LEU A 145 -5.82 2.74 -17.73
N GLN A 146 -5.30 1.69 -18.35
CA GLN A 146 -4.47 1.65 -19.56
C GLN A 146 -3.30 2.66 -19.58
N ASN A 147 -3.57 3.92 -19.99
CA ASN A 147 -2.54 4.94 -20.22
C ASN A 147 -2.06 5.66 -18.96
N ILE A 148 -2.73 5.49 -17.82
CA ILE A 148 -2.33 6.11 -16.57
C ILE A 148 -1.16 5.31 -15.99
N LYS A 149 -0.01 5.97 -15.80
CA LYS A 149 1.16 5.35 -15.17
C LYS A 149 1.14 5.61 -13.68
N ILE A 150 1.41 4.57 -12.90
CA ILE A 150 1.43 4.61 -11.44
C ILE A 150 2.80 4.11 -11.00
N ASN A 151 3.66 5.02 -10.55
CA ASN A 151 5.03 4.73 -10.15
C ASN A 151 5.22 5.08 -8.68
N ALA A 152 5.55 4.09 -7.85
CA ALA A 152 5.91 4.34 -6.46
C ALA A 152 7.34 3.88 -6.19
N TYR A 153 8.04 4.57 -5.29
CA TYR A 153 9.41 4.28 -4.91
C TYR A 153 9.68 4.65 -3.45
N THR A 154 10.70 4.03 -2.87
CA THR A 154 11.18 4.39 -1.54
C THR A 154 11.87 5.75 -1.59
N SER A 155 11.30 6.73 -0.90
CA SER A 155 11.83 8.09 -0.79
C SER A 155 12.58 8.35 0.52
N SER A 156 12.37 7.53 1.56
CA SER A 156 13.28 7.51 2.72
C SER A 156 13.28 6.18 3.45
N VAL A 157 14.36 5.93 4.19
CA VAL A 157 14.47 4.88 5.21
C VAL A 157 15.10 5.52 6.45
N GLY A 158 14.31 5.64 7.52
CA GLY A 158 14.73 6.36 8.72
C GLY A 158 15.18 7.78 8.40
N ASP A 159 16.44 8.05 8.65
CA ASP A 159 17.14 9.33 8.47
C ASP A 159 17.84 9.49 7.10
N ILE A 160 17.72 8.51 6.22
CA ILE A 160 18.27 8.58 4.85
C ILE A 160 17.15 8.98 3.88
N PHE A 161 17.27 10.14 3.25
CA PHE A 161 16.29 10.69 2.33
C PHE A 161 16.82 10.72 0.90
N LEU A 162 15.93 10.51 -0.07
CA LEU A 162 16.16 10.82 -1.48
C LEU A 162 15.79 12.28 -1.72
N GLU A 163 16.79 13.12 -1.98
CA GLU A 163 16.60 14.58 -2.10
C GLU A 163 16.23 15.02 -3.53
N LYS A 164 16.49 14.16 -4.54
CA LYS A 164 16.17 14.47 -5.93
C LYS A 164 14.66 14.59 -6.14
N PRO A 165 14.18 15.64 -6.81
CA PRO A 165 12.77 15.77 -7.18
C PRO A 165 12.37 14.64 -8.15
N TYR A 166 11.09 14.23 -8.12
CA TYR A 166 10.61 13.07 -8.89
C TYR A 166 10.75 13.27 -10.41
N GLN A 167 10.77 14.52 -10.88
CA GLN A 167 10.94 14.87 -12.28
C GLN A 167 12.31 14.47 -12.84
N ASP A 168 13.32 14.41 -11.98
CA ASP A 168 14.71 14.06 -12.34
C ASP A 168 15.01 12.55 -12.14
N LEU A 169 13.99 11.73 -11.82
CA LEU A 169 14.14 10.33 -11.55
C LEU A 169 13.75 9.46 -12.74
N ASP A 170 14.57 8.44 -13.01
CA ASP A 170 14.25 7.35 -13.93
C ASP A 170 13.54 6.22 -13.17
N PHE A 171 12.21 6.18 -13.24
CA PHE A 171 11.40 5.17 -12.54
C PHE A 171 11.66 3.73 -13.01
N SER A 172 12.26 3.51 -14.18
CA SER A 172 12.65 2.18 -14.65
C SER A 172 13.70 1.53 -13.74
N LYS A 173 14.45 2.33 -12.99
CA LYS A 173 15.46 1.89 -12.03
C LYS A 173 14.91 1.52 -10.66
N THR A 174 13.63 1.74 -10.39
CA THR A 174 13.02 1.44 -9.09
C THR A 174 13.19 -0.03 -8.68
N GLU A 175 12.99 -0.95 -9.59
CA GLU A 175 13.12 -2.40 -9.30
C GLU A 175 14.58 -2.92 -9.42
N SER A 176 15.56 -2.06 -9.73
CA SER A 176 16.98 -2.47 -9.91
C SER A 176 17.70 -2.81 -8.60
N ASN A 177 17.12 -2.48 -7.45
CA ASN A 177 17.71 -2.72 -6.13
C ASN A 177 16.66 -3.16 -5.09
N ALA A 178 17.16 -3.75 -4.00
CA ALA A 178 16.31 -4.37 -2.98
C ALA A 178 15.45 -3.38 -2.18
N VAL A 179 15.86 -2.12 -2.08
CA VAL A 179 15.10 -1.07 -1.36
C VAL A 179 14.12 -0.34 -2.25
N ARG A 180 14.20 -0.54 -3.59
CA ARG A 180 13.32 0.11 -4.58
C ARG A 180 13.41 1.64 -4.55
N CYS A 181 14.61 2.15 -4.49
CA CYS A 181 14.93 3.57 -4.65
C CYS A 181 15.55 3.77 -6.05
N PRO A 182 15.05 4.70 -6.89
CA PRO A 182 15.55 4.89 -8.25
C PRO A 182 16.93 5.55 -8.33
N ASP A 183 17.44 6.09 -7.22
CA ASP A 183 18.79 6.63 -7.12
C ASP A 183 19.73 5.62 -6.46
N HIS A 184 20.77 5.20 -7.18
CA HIS A 184 21.65 4.11 -6.76
C HIS A 184 22.42 4.42 -5.47
N GLU A 185 22.99 5.60 -5.36
CA GLU A 185 23.79 5.99 -4.18
C GLU A 185 22.93 6.04 -2.92
N THR A 186 21.75 6.67 -3.02
CA THR A 186 20.79 6.71 -1.93
C THR A 186 20.29 5.31 -1.58
N ALA A 187 20.06 4.44 -2.58
CA ALA A 187 19.63 3.06 -2.36
C ALA A 187 20.66 2.26 -1.55
N GLU A 188 21.95 2.39 -1.84
CA GLU A 188 22.99 1.70 -1.09
C GLU A 188 23.04 2.16 0.38
N ARG A 189 22.94 3.46 0.64
CA ARG A 189 22.88 4.02 1.99
C ARG A 189 21.66 3.51 2.76
N MET A 190 20.49 3.47 2.12
CA MET A 190 19.25 2.93 2.71
C MET A 190 19.38 1.43 3.04
N ILE A 191 19.96 0.63 2.13
CA ILE A 191 20.19 -0.80 2.34
C ILE A 191 21.12 -1.04 3.54
N GLU A 192 22.21 -0.30 3.64
CA GLU A 192 23.15 -0.44 4.76
C GLU A 192 22.50 -0.01 6.09
N ARG A 193 21.68 1.03 6.08
CA ARG A 193 20.90 1.44 7.25
C ARG A 193 19.96 0.33 7.73
N ILE A 194 19.22 -0.31 6.82
CA ILE A 194 18.34 -1.45 7.15
C ILE A 194 19.13 -2.61 7.74
N LYS A 195 20.29 -2.95 7.17
CA LYS A 195 21.17 -4.04 7.67
C LYS A 195 21.66 -3.74 9.09
N THR A 196 22.07 -2.51 9.36
CA THR A 196 22.53 -2.07 10.69
C THR A 196 21.44 -2.22 11.74
N ILE A 197 20.22 -1.75 11.45
CA ILE A 197 19.05 -1.87 12.32
C ILE A 197 18.67 -3.34 12.52
N LYS A 198 18.70 -4.15 11.46
CA LYS A 198 18.43 -5.60 11.56
C LYS A 198 19.43 -6.30 12.49
N LYS A 199 20.72 -5.94 12.46
CA LYS A 199 21.75 -6.51 13.34
C LYS A 199 21.50 -6.17 14.82
N SER A 200 20.93 -5.01 15.13
CA SER A 200 20.54 -4.63 16.50
C SER A 200 19.24 -5.28 16.99
N GLY A 201 18.59 -6.11 16.15
CA GLY A 201 17.32 -6.75 16.50
C GLY A 201 16.13 -5.79 16.49
N ASP A 202 16.24 -4.66 15.81
CA ASP A 202 15.24 -3.61 15.73
C ASP A 202 14.64 -3.47 14.33
N THR A 203 13.72 -2.52 14.16
CA THR A 203 13.03 -2.21 12.90
C THR A 203 13.08 -0.72 12.60
N ILE A 204 12.94 -0.35 11.34
CA ILE A 204 12.97 1.04 10.90
C ILE A 204 11.83 1.32 9.92
N GLY A 205 11.25 2.50 9.98
CA GLY A 205 10.26 3.02 9.05
C GLY A 205 10.88 3.79 7.90
N GLY A 206 10.04 4.48 7.16
CA GLY A 206 10.44 5.36 6.06
C GLY A 206 9.25 5.86 5.28
N THR A 207 9.49 6.44 4.13
CA THR A 207 8.46 7.02 3.26
C THR A 207 8.49 6.42 1.86
N ILE A 208 7.31 6.37 1.25
CA ILE A 208 7.12 6.04 -0.17
C ILE A 208 6.56 7.29 -0.83
N THR A 209 7.14 7.68 -1.97
CA THR A 209 6.55 8.65 -2.88
C THR A 209 5.90 7.88 -4.03
N CYS A 210 4.69 8.30 -4.40
CA CYS A 210 3.95 7.78 -5.54
C CYS A 210 3.64 8.90 -6.51
N VAL A 211 3.88 8.67 -7.80
CA VAL A 211 3.63 9.62 -8.90
C VAL A 211 2.67 8.96 -9.89
N LEU A 212 1.57 9.64 -10.17
CA LEU A 212 0.53 9.24 -11.10
C LEU A 212 0.62 10.15 -12.32
N GLN A 213 0.94 9.59 -13.47
CA GLN A 213 1.16 10.33 -14.71
C GLN A 213 0.06 10.03 -15.72
N ASN A 214 -0.20 10.98 -16.62
CA ASN A 214 -1.25 10.89 -17.63
C ASN A 214 -2.67 10.75 -17.04
N VAL A 215 -2.90 11.29 -15.86
CA VAL A 215 -4.22 11.34 -15.25
C VAL A 215 -5.05 12.40 -15.98
N PRO A 216 -6.19 12.05 -16.62
CA PRO A 216 -6.99 13.04 -17.31
C PRO A 216 -7.59 14.06 -16.34
N VAL A 217 -7.88 15.27 -16.85
CA VAL A 217 -8.65 16.27 -16.10
C VAL A 217 -10.04 15.74 -15.79
N GLY A 218 -10.51 15.95 -14.55
CA GLY A 218 -11.90 15.70 -14.17
C GLY A 218 -12.11 14.50 -13.25
N LEU A 219 -11.06 13.83 -12.75
CA LEU A 219 -11.23 12.76 -11.77
C LEU A 219 -11.30 13.32 -10.35
N GLY A 220 -12.34 12.96 -9.61
CA GLY A 220 -12.62 13.43 -8.25
C GLY A 220 -13.88 14.28 -8.19
N GLU A 221 -14.30 14.61 -6.97
CA GLU A 221 -15.51 15.37 -6.68
C GLU A 221 -15.20 16.62 -5.84
N PRO A 222 -16.05 17.66 -5.87
CA PRO A 222 -15.69 18.96 -5.28
C PRO A 222 -15.78 19.04 -3.76
N VAL A 223 -16.54 18.17 -3.07
CA VAL A 223 -16.80 18.36 -1.63
C VAL A 223 -16.20 17.21 -0.80
N PHE A 224 -16.91 16.11 -0.59
CA PHE A 224 -16.48 15.04 0.32
C PHE A 224 -15.60 13.99 -0.33
N ASP A 225 -15.88 13.67 -1.59
CA ASP A 225 -15.15 12.65 -2.34
C ASP A 225 -14.06 13.29 -3.23
N LYS A 226 -13.31 14.23 -2.66
CA LYS A 226 -12.15 14.83 -3.32
C LYS A 226 -11.11 13.74 -3.62
N LEU A 227 -10.51 13.79 -4.80
CA LEU A 227 -9.52 12.79 -5.21
C LEU A 227 -8.41 12.59 -4.16
N HIS A 228 -7.86 13.68 -3.60
CA HIS A 228 -6.85 13.58 -2.55
C HIS A 228 -7.39 13.04 -1.22
N ALA A 229 -8.68 13.25 -0.91
CA ALA A 229 -9.29 12.70 0.30
C ALA A 229 -9.44 11.17 0.18
N ASP A 230 -9.89 10.67 -0.96
CA ASP A 230 -9.99 9.23 -1.21
C ASP A 230 -8.61 8.57 -1.35
N LEU A 231 -7.61 9.24 -1.95
CA LEU A 231 -6.21 8.80 -1.93
C LEU A 231 -5.69 8.71 -0.47
N GLY A 232 -5.91 9.74 0.34
CA GLY A 232 -5.54 9.74 1.76
C GLY A 232 -6.20 8.60 2.54
N LYS A 233 -7.51 8.39 2.37
CA LYS A 233 -8.25 7.26 2.96
C LYS A 233 -7.66 5.92 2.53
N ALA A 234 -7.36 5.75 1.25
CA ALA A 234 -6.76 4.54 0.70
C ALA A 234 -5.40 4.26 1.33
N MET A 235 -4.50 5.25 1.36
CA MET A 235 -3.15 5.12 1.90
C MET A 235 -3.16 4.89 3.42
N LEU A 236 -3.96 5.63 4.18
CA LEU A 236 -4.10 5.46 5.64
C LEU A 236 -4.73 4.12 6.04
N SER A 237 -5.39 3.42 5.11
CA SER A 237 -5.90 2.06 5.30
C SER A 237 -4.81 0.98 5.22
N ILE A 238 -3.62 1.30 4.71
CA ILE A 238 -2.49 0.36 4.60
C ILE A 238 -1.87 0.16 5.98
N ASN A 239 -1.53 -1.09 6.30
CA ASN A 239 -0.89 -1.43 7.57
C ASN A 239 0.42 -0.63 7.76
N ALA A 240 0.66 -0.16 8.99
CA ALA A 240 1.81 0.64 9.41
C ALA A 240 1.86 2.09 8.88
N VAL A 241 0.95 2.53 8.05
CA VAL A 241 0.88 3.93 7.61
C VAL A 241 0.53 4.84 8.79
N LYS A 242 1.20 6.00 8.87
CA LYS A 242 1.05 7.04 9.89
C LYS A 242 0.85 8.44 9.34
N GLY A 243 1.15 8.65 8.06
CA GLY A 243 1.01 9.96 7.44
C GLY A 243 0.77 9.85 5.94
N PHE A 244 0.09 10.84 5.43
CA PHE A 244 -0.16 11.06 4.00
C PHE A 244 -0.08 12.56 3.74
N GLU A 245 0.61 12.95 2.69
CA GLU A 245 0.61 14.32 2.14
C GLU A 245 0.70 14.26 0.61
N TYR A 246 0.13 15.27 -0.06
CA TYR A 246 0.17 15.38 -1.52
C TYR A 246 0.61 16.79 -1.94
N GLY A 247 1.15 16.89 -3.16
CA GLY A 247 1.69 18.16 -3.64
C GLY A 247 2.76 18.72 -2.71
N SER A 248 2.69 20.00 -2.41
CA SER A 248 3.58 20.68 -1.45
C SER A 248 3.45 20.16 0.00
N GLY A 249 2.34 19.48 0.33
CA GLY A 249 2.11 18.88 1.63
C GLY A 249 2.27 19.89 2.78
N PHE A 250 2.93 19.47 3.87
CA PHE A 250 3.19 20.34 5.02
C PHE A 250 4.10 21.54 4.71
N CYS A 251 4.99 21.43 3.72
CA CYS A 251 5.84 22.54 3.31
C CYS A 251 5.03 23.73 2.79
N GLY A 252 3.89 23.47 2.12
CA GLY A 252 2.99 24.50 1.61
C GLY A 252 2.41 25.40 2.70
N ALA A 253 2.29 24.90 3.94
CA ALA A 253 1.79 25.69 5.07
C ALA A 253 2.70 26.86 5.45
N ALA A 254 3.99 26.81 5.10
CA ALA A 254 4.97 27.88 5.36
C ALA A 254 5.11 28.85 4.17
N MET A 255 4.44 28.60 3.04
CA MET A 255 4.54 29.41 1.83
C MET A 255 3.49 30.52 1.81
N LYS A 256 3.82 31.63 1.15
CA LYS A 256 2.83 32.66 0.82
C LYS A 256 1.97 32.22 -0.38
N GLY A 257 0.75 32.71 -0.46
CA GLY A 257 -0.14 32.37 -1.58
C GLY A 257 0.46 32.69 -2.97
N SER A 258 1.19 33.81 -3.08
CA SER A 258 1.89 34.20 -4.32
C SER A 258 3.04 33.24 -4.71
N GLU A 259 3.60 32.53 -3.75
CA GLU A 259 4.66 31.52 -3.96
C GLU A 259 4.07 30.15 -4.26
N HIS A 260 2.91 29.85 -3.68
CA HIS A 260 2.23 28.56 -3.80
C HIS A 260 1.35 28.44 -5.04
N ASN A 261 0.88 29.56 -5.62
CA ASN A 261 -0.04 29.51 -6.75
C ASN A 261 0.61 28.97 -8.02
N ASP A 262 0.07 27.87 -8.54
CA ASP A 262 0.45 27.29 -9.83
C ASP A 262 -0.13 28.10 -10.99
N LEU A 263 0.68 29.00 -11.58
CA LEU A 263 0.26 29.85 -12.69
C LEU A 263 0.06 29.02 -13.97
N PHE A 264 -0.99 29.31 -14.72
CA PHE A 264 -1.29 28.63 -15.97
C PHE A 264 -0.33 29.01 -17.11
N ASN A 265 -0.06 28.04 -17.96
CA ASN A 265 0.44 28.20 -19.31
C ASN A 265 -0.75 28.36 -20.29
N GLU A 266 -0.47 28.77 -21.55
CA GLU A 266 -1.50 28.94 -22.58
C GLU A 266 -2.20 27.64 -22.98
N ASP A 267 -1.54 26.50 -22.79
CA ASP A 267 -2.06 25.15 -23.08
C ASP A 267 -2.92 24.53 -21.93
N GLY A 268 -3.15 25.32 -20.87
CA GLY A 268 -3.90 24.87 -19.70
C GLY A 268 -3.12 24.04 -18.68
N THR A 269 -1.84 23.74 -18.94
CA THR A 269 -0.92 23.20 -17.92
C THR A 269 -0.49 24.29 -16.94
N THR A 270 0.23 23.94 -15.89
CA THR A 270 0.73 24.90 -14.91
C THR A 270 2.26 24.97 -14.90
N LYS A 271 2.82 26.17 -14.62
CA LYS A 271 4.27 26.42 -14.57
C LYS A 271 4.95 25.68 -13.42
N THR A 272 4.24 25.49 -12.33
CA THR A 272 4.62 24.72 -11.15
C THR A 272 3.55 23.68 -10.86
N ASN A 273 3.77 22.77 -9.93
CA ASN A 273 2.78 21.77 -9.57
C ASN A 273 2.74 21.58 -8.04
N LEU A 274 2.67 22.68 -7.30
CA LEU A 274 2.61 22.69 -5.84
C LEU A 274 1.27 22.14 -5.33
N SER A 275 0.20 22.31 -6.11
CA SER A 275 -1.11 21.69 -5.86
C SER A 275 -1.09 20.15 -6.02
N GLY A 276 -0.02 19.57 -6.57
CA GLY A 276 0.11 18.12 -6.72
C GLY A 276 -0.89 17.49 -7.68
N GLY A 277 -1.22 18.18 -8.79
CA GLY A 277 -2.10 17.68 -9.85
C GLY A 277 -3.60 17.69 -9.50
N ILE A 278 -4.00 18.28 -8.37
CA ILE A 278 -5.39 18.29 -7.88
C ILE A 278 -5.79 19.69 -7.44
N GLN A 279 -6.81 20.24 -8.05
CA GLN A 279 -7.38 21.55 -7.72
C GLN A 279 -8.88 21.39 -7.43
N GLY A 280 -9.37 22.00 -6.35
CA GLY A 280 -10.77 21.87 -5.94
C GLY A 280 -11.24 20.44 -5.61
N GLY A 281 -10.31 19.48 -5.49
CA GLY A 281 -10.60 18.05 -5.28
C GLY A 281 -10.60 17.21 -6.56
N ILE A 282 -10.33 17.83 -7.71
CA ILE A 282 -10.44 17.25 -9.05
C ILE A 282 -9.06 17.31 -9.73
N SER A 283 -8.70 16.26 -10.47
CA SER A 283 -7.45 16.22 -11.24
C SER A 283 -7.41 17.31 -12.31
N ASN A 284 -6.27 17.99 -12.46
CA ASN A 284 -6.09 19.09 -13.38
C ASN A 284 -5.23 18.75 -14.62
N GLY A 285 -4.85 17.48 -14.80
CA GLY A 285 -4.03 17.01 -15.93
C GLY A 285 -2.52 17.02 -15.67
N MET A 286 -2.05 17.67 -14.60
CA MET A 286 -0.67 17.58 -14.17
C MET A 286 -0.42 16.25 -13.44
N ASP A 287 0.86 15.85 -13.28
CA ASP A 287 1.22 14.70 -12.48
C ASP A 287 0.67 14.83 -11.05
N ILE A 288 0.03 13.78 -10.55
CA ILE A 288 -0.38 13.71 -9.16
C ILE A 288 0.73 13.02 -8.38
N TYR A 289 1.24 13.68 -7.35
CA TYR A 289 2.25 13.08 -6.49
C TYR A 289 1.90 13.23 -5.01
N PHE A 290 2.22 12.17 -4.25
CA PHE A 290 1.95 12.13 -2.82
C PHE A 290 3.01 11.28 -2.09
N ARG A 291 3.13 11.48 -0.78
CA ARG A 291 4.03 10.76 0.11
C ARG A 291 3.25 10.03 1.20
N VAL A 292 3.73 8.83 1.55
CA VAL A 292 3.12 7.97 2.57
C VAL A 292 4.17 7.57 3.57
N ALA A 293 3.95 7.90 4.85
CA ALA A 293 4.88 7.59 5.93
C ALA A 293 4.50 6.27 6.63
N PHE A 294 5.48 5.38 6.75
CA PHE A 294 5.36 4.08 7.40
C PHE A 294 6.13 4.04 8.71
N LYS A 295 5.47 3.67 9.81
CA LYS A 295 6.15 3.43 11.09
C LYS A 295 7.00 2.16 11.03
N PRO A 296 7.98 1.99 11.94
CA PRO A 296 8.67 0.72 12.15
C PRO A 296 7.70 -0.43 12.43
N VAL A 297 8.08 -1.65 12.07
CA VAL A 297 7.31 -2.87 12.39
C VAL A 297 7.27 -3.06 13.90
N ALA A 298 6.09 -3.35 14.44
CA ALA A 298 5.88 -3.41 15.89
C ALA A 298 6.58 -4.59 16.60
N THR A 299 6.83 -5.70 15.88
CA THR A 299 7.48 -6.87 16.44
C THR A 299 8.99 -6.79 16.28
N ILE A 300 9.71 -6.59 17.39
CA ILE A 300 11.17 -6.53 17.45
C ILE A 300 11.74 -7.68 18.26
N ILE A 301 13.02 -7.98 18.07
CA ILE A 301 13.71 -9.11 18.79
C ILE A 301 14.17 -8.67 20.19
N GLN A 302 14.13 -7.37 20.47
CA GLN A 302 14.49 -6.84 21.79
C GLN A 302 13.40 -7.14 22.83
N LYS A 303 13.81 -7.25 24.09
CA LYS A 303 12.90 -7.40 25.24
C LYS A 303 12.11 -6.11 25.48
N GLN A 304 10.81 -6.26 25.71
CA GLN A 304 9.89 -5.14 25.97
C GLN A 304 8.92 -5.52 27.09
N ASN A 305 8.57 -4.57 27.95
CA ASN A 305 7.48 -4.74 28.89
C ASN A 305 6.14 -4.50 28.18
N THR A 306 5.16 -5.35 28.46
CA THR A 306 3.83 -5.24 27.87
C THR A 306 2.76 -5.83 28.79
N LEU A 307 1.48 -5.67 28.41
CA LEU A 307 0.31 -6.13 29.14
C LEU A 307 -0.05 -7.56 28.74
N ASN A 308 -0.40 -8.40 29.72
CA ASN A 308 -1.03 -9.70 29.48
C ASN A 308 -2.58 -9.61 29.55
N SER A 309 -3.26 -10.70 29.26
CA SER A 309 -4.73 -10.78 29.32
C SER A 309 -5.33 -10.67 30.74
N SER A 310 -4.52 -10.89 31.77
CA SER A 310 -4.91 -10.77 33.19
C SER A 310 -4.72 -9.35 33.73
N GLY A 311 -4.12 -8.44 32.95
CA GLY A 311 -3.87 -7.06 33.38
C GLY A 311 -2.49 -6.82 34.00
N ASP A 312 -1.59 -7.82 34.00
CA ASP A 312 -0.24 -7.70 34.56
C ASP A 312 0.77 -7.23 33.54
N ILE A 313 1.80 -6.53 33.98
CA ILE A 313 2.97 -6.19 33.16
C ILE A 313 3.95 -7.35 33.15
N VAL A 314 4.25 -7.85 31.94
CA VAL A 314 5.15 -8.97 31.71
C VAL A 314 6.23 -8.61 30.70
N GLU A 315 7.40 -9.25 30.78
CA GLU A 315 8.45 -9.14 29.78
C GLU A 315 8.11 -10.01 28.58
N MET A 316 8.23 -9.45 27.41
CA MET A 316 8.02 -10.12 26.14
C MET A 316 9.19 -9.85 25.19
N GLN A 317 9.57 -10.86 24.41
CA GLN A 317 10.52 -10.74 23.30
C GLN A 317 9.88 -11.28 22.02
N GLY A 318 9.90 -10.49 20.96
CA GLY A 318 9.39 -10.94 19.66
C GLY A 318 10.21 -12.10 19.13
N LYS A 319 9.52 -13.14 18.65
CA LYS A 319 10.09 -14.30 17.95
C LYS A 319 9.52 -14.36 16.54
N GLY A 320 10.24 -14.97 15.61
CA GLY A 320 9.75 -15.20 14.26
C GLY A 320 10.43 -14.34 13.19
N ARG A 321 9.86 -14.37 11.99
CA ARG A 321 10.43 -13.80 10.77
C ARG A 321 9.70 -12.50 10.41
N HIS A 322 10.21 -11.37 10.88
CA HIS A 322 9.62 -10.05 10.63
C HIS A 322 10.49 -9.24 9.64
N ASP A 323 9.86 -8.29 8.94
CA ASP A 323 10.58 -7.35 8.09
C ASP A 323 11.34 -6.35 8.99
N PRO A 324 12.63 -6.12 8.80
CA PRO A 324 13.34 -5.03 9.46
C PRO A 324 12.89 -3.65 8.95
N CYS A 325 12.41 -3.59 7.71
CA CYS A 325 11.79 -2.42 7.11
C CYS A 325 10.68 -2.88 6.16
N VAL A 326 9.46 -2.36 6.35
CA VAL A 326 8.30 -2.73 5.53
C VAL A 326 8.23 -1.96 4.20
N VAL A 327 8.92 -0.81 4.11
CA VAL A 327 8.78 0.16 3.02
C VAL A 327 8.96 -0.47 1.63
N PRO A 328 10.01 -1.24 1.33
CA PRO A 328 10.19 -1.80 -0.02
C PRO A 328 9.04 -2.72 -0.47
N ARG A 329 8.43 -3.44 0.48
CA ARG A 329 7.29 -4.33 0.19
C ARG A 329 5.96 -3.62 0.08
N ALA A 330 5.86 -2.42 0.64
CA ALA A 330 4.64 -1.62 0.59
C ALA A 330 4.45 -0.89 -0.74
N ILE A 331 5.49 -0.76 -1.58
CA ILE A 331 5.42 -0.08 -2.87
C ILE A 331 4.29 -0.60 -3.77
N PRO A 332 4.22 -1.89 -4.12
CA PRO A 332 3.12 -2.39 -4.95
C PRO A 332 1.74 -2.28 -4.26
N ILE A 333 1.70 -2.16 -2.94
CA ILE A 333 0.45 -1.93 -2.20
C ILE A 333 -0.01 -0.48 -2.35
N VAL A 334 0.90 0.48 -2.26
CA VAL A 334 0.63 1.91 -2.51
C VAL A 334 0.14 2.12 -3.93
N GLU A 335 0.83 1.53 -4.92
CA GLU A 335 0.42 1.56 -6.33
C GLU A 335 -0.97 0.95 -6.55
N ALA A 336 -1.24 -0.21 -5.94
CA ALA A 336 -2.52 -0.89 -6.04
C ALA A 336 -3.67 -0.06 -5.45
N MET A 337 -3.46 0.54 -4.28
CA MET A 337 -4.47 1.38 -3.65
C MET A 337 -4.71 2.68 -4.43
N ALA A 338 -3.68 3.26 -5.03
CA ALA A 338 -3.82 4.41 -5.94
C ALA A 338 -4.63 4.02 -7.20
N ALA A 339 -4.34 2.85 -7.79
CA ALA A 339 -5.09 2.33 -8.93
C ALA A 339 -6.57 2.11 -8.61
N LEU A 340 -6.89 1.60 -7.41
CA LEU A 340 -8.28 1.39 -6.96
C LEU A 340 -9.04 2.70 -6.82
N VAL A 341 -8.40 3.78 -6.34
CA VAL A 341 -9.03 5.10 -6.27
C VAL A 341 -9.24 5.66 -7.67
N LEU A 342 -8.19 5.62 -8.50
CA LEU A 342 -8.27 6.18 -9.85
C LEU A 342 -9.29 5.47 -10.73
N VAL A 343 -9.39 4.13 -10.68
CA VAL A 343 -10.34 3.37 -11.50
C VAL A 343 -11.79 3.69 -11.12
N ASP A 344 -12.04 3.89 -9.84
CA ASP A 344 -13.37 4.23 -9.33
C ASP A 344 -13.81 5.59 -9.89
N PHE A 345 -12.98 6.63 -9.78
CA PHE A 345 -13.25 7.94 -10.38
C PHE A 345 -13.24 7.94 -11.92
N TYR A 346 -12.38 7.12 -12.54
CA TYR A 346 -12.36 6.99 -14.00
C TYR A 346 -13.68 6.44 -14.55
N LEU A 347 -14.24 5.44 -13.86
CA LEU A 347 -15.55 4.87 -14.23
C LEU A 347 -16.69 5.84 -13.93
N LEU A 348 -16.65 6.54 -12.78
CA LEU A 348 -17.61 7.60 -12.44
C LEU A 348 -17.62 8.71 -13.48
N ASN A 349 -16.45 9.18 -13.89
CA ASN A 349 -16.33 10.30 -14.85
C ASN A 349 -16.93 9.95 -16.24
N LYS A 350 -17.00 8.66 -16.60
CA LYS A 350 -17.69 8.22 -17.83
C LYS A 350 -19.21 8.43 -17.78
N LEU A 351 -19.78 8.59 -16.60
CA LEU A 351 -21.23 8.87 -16.45
C LEU A 351 -21.57 10.33 -16.71
N TYR A 352 -20.57 11.23 -16.64
CA TYR A 352 -20.74 12.68 -16.89
C TYR A 352 -20.43 13.09 -18.33
N LYS A 353 -19.90 12.19 -19.15
CA LYS A 353 -19.51 12.38 -20.55
C LYS A 353 -20.25 11.42 -21.46
#